data_04271026263b702ac00382be35a1f934
#
_entry.id   04271026263b702ac00382be35a1f934
#
_cell.length_a   1.000
_cell.length_b   1.000
_cell.length_c   1.000
_cell.angle_alpha   90.00
_cell.angle_beta   90.00
_cell.angle_gamma   90.00
#
_symmetry.space_group_name_H-M   'P 1'
#
loop_
_entity.id
_entity.type
_entity.pdbx_description
1 polymer ?
#
loop_
_entity_poly.entity_id
_entity_poly.type
_entity_poly.pdbx_seq_one_letter_code
_entity_poly.pdbx_strand_id
1 'polypeptide(L)'
;MLTDCEEIWIAVAMISDAGFNFIQKNVNPSAKQNYLVGIELPTSPTVLRQLMNLDGNGLVESRIYHKPGKFFHPKIYIVKTGGKLHVFVGSGNCTDGGLDKNIEIGAKIDERNFCEKSLEWYNATNKNARIITEDFLLSYEVLFKNRKERIKNDQQELQILFSEEITPINLEKIDFTNQFFKKEHFQAFEGRKPFDRSPQSNEERQKVRNQLYRLHDKVLPKIKAKKWKLAEHYTSNDIVSSAIHGEYTANDLQAIWLHYGRDKKEIKAYGPKETPLGYMRLQVIIHKDNVGIWNRIGKDKGSQIDRDNLKQKLRTDKVYRETFFNVISNLPYGYFIELNNQPKFVEEFENEQALTEFLLSADFNQYFIIGIDLAPDDPRLSTQNIADTVITNFELLLPTYELIKHKLVL
;
A
#
# COMPACT_ATOMS: atom_id res chain seq x y z
N MET A 1 -30.87 -2.19 -19.67
CA MET A 1 -31.48 -3.30 -18.92
C MET A 1 -31.65 -2.94 -17.43
N LEU A 2 -30.60 -2.46 -16.72
CA LEU A 2 -30.80 -2.00 -15.34
C LEU A 2 -31.74 -0.78 -15.24
N THR A 3 -31.67 0.14 -16.19
CA THR A 3 -32.53 1.32 -16.26
C THR A 3 -34.02 1.03 -16.43
N ASP A 4 -34.33 -0.14 -17.02
CA ASP A 4 -35.72 -0.56 -17.28
C ASP A 4 -36.11 -1.77 -16.42
N CYS A 5 -35.32 -2.03 -15.37
CA CYS A 5 -35.49 -3.14 -14.47
C CYS A 5 -36.72 -2.95 -13.60
N GLU A 6 -37.53 -4.00 -13.48
CA GLU A 6 -38.67 -4.11 -12.55
C GLU A 6 -38.22 -4.69 -11.20
N GLU A 7 -37.36 -5.68 -11.25
CA GLU A 7 -36.83 -6.37 -10.09
C GLU A 7 -35.48 -7.01 -10.42
N ILE A 8 -34.54 -6.96 -9.46
CA ILE A 8 -33.22 -7.57 -9.57
C ILE A 8 -32.92 -8.45 -8.36
N TRP A 9 -32.29 -9.60 -8.61
CA TRP A 9 -31.73 -10.50 -7.59
C TRP A 9 -30.24 -10.64 -7.83
N ILE A 10 -29.45 -10.35 -6.83
CA ILE A 10 -27.98 -10.37 -6.86
C ILE A 10 -27.51 -11.37 -5.82
N ALA A 11 -26.90 -12.48 -6.26
CA ALA A 11 -26.23 -13.40 -5.35
C ALA A 11 -24.74 -13.44 -5.69
N VAL A 12 -23.92 -12.91 -4.78
CA VAL A 12 -22.47 -12.76 -5.00
C VAL A 12 -21.66 -13.15 -3.78
N ALA A 13 -20.48 -13.71 -4.02
CA ALA A 13 -19.57 -14.09 -2.94
C ALA A 13 -18.99 -12.87 -2.20
N MET A 14 -18.94 -11.71 -2.87
CA MET A 14 -18.42 -10.46 -2.32
C MET A 14 -19.06 -9.26 -3.00
N ILE A 15 -19.30 -8.20 -2.23
CA ILE A 15 -19.72 -6.90 -2.76
C ILE A 15 -18.84 -5.80 -2.17
N SER A 16 -18.41 -4.85 -3.00
CA SER A 16 -17.65 -3.67 -2.61
C SER A 16 -18.46 -2.39 -2.74
N ASP A 17 -17.96 -1.29 -2.13
CA ASP A 17 -18.59 0.03 -2.22
C ASP A 17 -18.76 0.47 -3.68
N ALA A 18 -17.74 0.28 -4.52
CA ALA A 18 -17.80 0.63 -5.95
C ALA A 18 -18.84 -0.21 -6.70
N GLY A 19 -18.89 -1.54 -6.45
CA GLY A 19 -19.87 -2.43 -7.07
C GLY A 19 -21.30 -2.09 -6.65
N PHE A 20 -21.53 -1.85 -5.37
CA PHE A 20 -22.85 -1.43 -4.87
C PHE A 20 -23.27 -0.09 -5.49
N ASN A 21 -22.40 0.93 -5.48
CA ASN A 21 -22.67 2.22 -6.07
C ASN A 21 -22.95 2.14 -7.57
N PHE A 22 -22.28 1.25 -8.29
CA PHE A 22 -22.58 0.99 -9.71
C PHE A 22 -24.00 0.50 -9.89
N ILE A 23 -24.46 -0.47 -9.09
CA ILE A 23 -25.83 -0.97 -9.15
C ILE A 23 -26.81 0.16 -8.81
N GLN A 24 -26.60 0.87 -7.68
CA GLN A 24 -27.51 1.94 -7.25
C GLN A 24 -27.63 3.08 -8.27
N LYS A 25 -26.56 3.40 -8.96
CA LYS A 25 -26.54 4.46 -10.00
C LYS A 25 -27.29 4.07 -11.28
N ASN A 26 -27.32 2.78 -11.60
CA ASN A 26 -27.81 2.30 -12.91
C ASN A 26 -29.14 1.58 -12.82
N VAL A 27 -29.56 1.07 -11.66
CA VAL A 27 -30.83 0.40 -11.49
C VAL A 27 -31.98 1.41 -11.47
N ASN A 28 -33.13 1.01 -12.03
CA ASN A 28 -34.36 1.81 -11.92
C ASN A 28 -34.68 2.08 -10.43
N PRO A 29 -34.81 3.34 -10.00
CA PRO A 29 -35.08 3.67 -8.58
C PRO A 29 -36.35 3.03 -8.00
N SER A 30 -37.33 2.65 -8.82
CA SER A 30 -38.56 1.97 -8.41
C SER A 30 -38.45 0.45 -8.47
N ALA A 31 -37.33 -0.11 -8.91
CA ALA A 31 -37.16 -1.56 -8.97
C ALA A 31 -36.99 -2.18 -7.60
N LYS A 32 -37.56 -3.36 -7.41
CA LYS A 32 -37.24 -4.19 -6.26
C LYS A 32 -35.83 -4.76 -6.39
N GLN A 33 -35.07 -4.71 -5.30
CA GLN A 33 -33.68 -5.14 -5.25
C GLN A 33 -33.49 -6.18 -4.16
N ASN A 34 -32.98 -7.34 -4.51
CA ASN A 34 -32.80 -8.46 -3.60
C ASN A 34 -31.30 -8.85 -3.57
N TYR A 35 -30.69 -8.72 -2.41
CA TYR A 35 -29.25 -8.98 -2.23
C TYR A 35 -29.02 -10.19 -1.35
N LEU A 36 -28.27 -11.16 -1.85
CA LEU A 36 -27.79 -12.32 -1.13
C LEU A 36 -26.27 -12.35 -1.20
N VAL A 37 -25.60 -12.02 -0.11
CA VAL A 37 -24.18 -11.70 -0.12
C VAL A 37 -23.38 -12.67 0.76
N GLY A 38 -22.28 -13.18 0.24
CA GLY A 38 -21.30 -13.95 1.01
C GLY A 38 -20.42 -13.05 1.91
N ILE A 39 -19.86 -13.66 2.94
CA ILE A 39 -18.97 -13.01 3.89
C ILE A 39 -17.65 -13.75 4.08
N GLU A 40 -17.43 -14.85 3.37
CA GLU A 40 -16.16 -15.59 3.36
C GLU A 40 -15.05 -14.81 2.62
N LEU A 41 -15.39 -14.06 1.57
CA LEU A 41 -14.54 -13.03 0.99
C LEU A 41 -14.79 -11.69 1.68
N PRO A 42 -13.88 -10.70 1.59
CA PRO A 42 -13.99 -9.43 2.33
C PRO A 42 -15.05 -8.49 1.73
N THR A 43 -16.31 -8.84 1.90
CA THR A 43 -17.44 -7.95 1.62
C THR A 43 -17.36 -6.69 2.46
N SER A 44 -17.58 -5.52 1.85
CA SER A 44 -17.44 -4.22 2.54
C SER A 44 -18.45 -4.08 3.69
N PRO A 45 -18.00 -3.83 4.93
CA PRO A 45 -18.90 -3.52 6.05
C PRO A 45 -19.77 -2.29 5.80
N THR A 46 -19.22 -1.29 5.09
CA THR A 46 -19.97 -0.08 4.69
C THR A 46 -21.16 -0.43 3.83
N VAL A 47 -20.98 -1.31 2.84
CA VAL A 47 -22.09 -1.78 1.98
C VAL A 47 -23.10 -2.60 2.78
N LEU A 48 -22.65 -3.48 3.68
CA LEU A 48 -23.56 -4.25 4.53
C LEU A 48 -24.39 -3.33 5.42
N ARG A 49 -23.84 -2.25 5.95
CA ARG A 49 -24.54 -1.24 6.72
C ARG A 49 -25.57 -0.47 5.86
N GLN A 50 -25.20 -0.12 4.63
CA GLN A 50 -26.13 0.52 3.68
C GLN A 50 -27.29 -0.42 3.33
N LEU A 51 -27.01 -1.68 3.04
CA LEU A 51 -28.03 -2.72 2.76
C LEU A 51 -28.97 -2.91 3.97
N MET A 52 -28.42 -3.00 5.19
CA MET A 52 -29.21 -3.08 6.41
C MET A 52 -30.16 -1.89 6.57
N ASN A 53 -29.68 -0.66 6.30
CA ASN A 53 -30.48 0.55 6.41
C ASN A 53 -31.57 0.66 5.33
N LEU A 54 -31.34 0.07 4.17
CA LEU A 54 -32.32 0.03 3.06
C LEU A 54 -33.30 -1.12 3.18
N ASP A 55 -32.96 -2.18 3.93
CA ASP A 55 -33.83 -3.32 4.14
C ASP A 55 -35.10 -2.89 4.89
N GLY A 56 -36.25 -3.31 4.43
CA GLY A 56 -37.53 -2.95 5.01
C GLY A 56 -38.17 -1.66 4.48
N ASN A 57 -37.55 -0.95 3.53
CA ASN A 57 -38.19 0.19 2.84
C ASN A 57 -39.23 -0.25 1.79
N GLY A 58 -39.47 -1.56 1.65
CA GLY A 58 -40.38 -2.19 0.68
C GLY A 58 -39.80 -2.41 -0.71
N LEU A 59 -38.63 -1.85 -1.03
CA LEU A 59 -37.96 -2.02 -2.31
C LEU A 59 -36.67 -2.84 -2.22
N VAL A 60 -36.01 -2.86 -1.06
CA VAL A 60 -34.75 -3.59 -0.87
C VAL A 60 -34.94 -4.70 0.15
N GLU A 61 -34.50 -5.90 -0.21
CA GLU A 61 -34.32 -7.02 0.71
C GLU A 61 -32.86 -7.46 0.67
N SER A 62 -32.24 -7.63 1.84
CA SER A 62 -30.85 -8.00 1.95
C SER A 62 -30.60 -9.10 2.96
N ARG A 63 -29.76 -10.06 2.61
CA ARG A 63 -29.37 -11.19 3.47
C ARG A 63 -27.90 -11.50 3.28
N ILE A 64 -27.31 -12.01 4.34
CA ILE A 64 -25.97 -12.62 4.30
C ILE A 64 -26.08 -14.12 4.37
N TYR A 65 -25.27 -14.79 3.54
CA TYR A 65 -25.18 -16.23 3.57
C TYR A 65 -23.85 -16.69 4.13
N HIS A 66 -23.92 -17.55 5.12
CA HIS A 66 -22.77 -18.29 5.65
C HIS A 66 -23.21 -19.63 6.18
N LYS A 67 -22.54 -20.69 5.75
CA LYS A 67 -22.74 -22.04 6.26
C LYS A 67 -21.37 -22.66 6.57
N PRO A 68 -21.11 -23.10 7.80
CA PRO A 68 -19.84 -23.76 8.16
C PRO A 68 -19.51 -24.91 7.21
N GLY A 69 -18.27 -24.95 6.73
CA GLY A 69 -17.78 -25.98 5.81
C GLY A 69 -18.27 -25.86 4.36
N LYS A 70 -19.00 -24.79 4.01
CA LYS A 70 -19.39 -24.49 2.64
C LYS A 70 -19.01 -23.07 2.28
N PHE A 71 -18.33 -22.89 1.16
CA PHE A 71 -17.95 -21.58 0.64
C PHE A 71 -19.06 -21.04 -0.27
N PHE A 72 -19.66 -19.91 0.09
CA PHE A 72 -20.67 -19.27 -0.73
C PHE A 72 -20.00 -18.45 -1.83
N HIS A 73 -20.00 -18.96 -3.06
CA HIS A 73 -19.21 -18.38 -4.15
C HIS A 73 -19.98 -18.12 -5.46
N PRO A 74 -21.28 -17.80 -5.46
CA PRO A 74 -22.00 -17.43 -6.68
C PRO A 74 -21.58 -16.06 -7.19
N LYS A 75 -21.77 -15.82 -8.48
CA LYS A 75 -21.80 -14.53 -9.14
C LYS A 75 -22.91 -14.59 -10.17
N ILE A 76 -24.12 -14.35 -9.70
CA ILE A 76 -25.34 -14.41 -10.51
C ILE A 76 -26.19 -13.17 -10.28
N TYR A 77 -26.63 -12.59 -11.37
CA TYR A 77 -27.51 -11.43 -11.41
C TYR A 77 -28.74 -11.83 -12.24
N ILE A 78 -29.92 -11.81 -11.64
CA ILE A 78 -31.18 -12.11 -12.28
C ILE A 78 -31.95 -10.79 -12.39
N VAL A 79 -32.31 -10.41 -13.62
CA VAL A 79 -32.98 -9.13 -13.89
C VAL A 79 -34.32 -9.39 -14.55
N LYS A 80 -35.38 -8.80 -14.03
CA LYS A 80 -36.70 -8.81 -14.64
C LYS A 80 -36.95 -7.49 -15.37
N THR A 81 -37.24 -7.59 -16.68
CA THR A 81 -37.52 -6.44 -17.54
C THR A 81 -38.63 -6.81 -18.51
N GLY A 82 -39.69 -5.99 -18.60
CA GLY A 82 -40.84 -6.27 -19.49
C GLY A 82 -41.51 -7.62 -19.20
N GLY A 83 -41.57 -8.00 -17.91
CA GLY A 83 -42.14 -9.29 -17.47
C GLY A 83 -41.26 -10.50 -17.76
N LYS A 84 -40.08 -10.36 -18.38
CA LYS A 84 -39.14 -11.45 -18.71
C LYS A 84 -37.96 -11.48 -17.76
N LEU A 85 -37.47 -12.67 -17.46
CA LEU A 85 -36.25 -12.89 -16.68
C LEU A 85 -35.02 -13.00 -17.61
N HIS A 86 -33.92 -12.40 -17.18
CA HIS A 86 -32.63 -12.49 -17.80
C HIS A 86 -31.61 -12.83 -16.71
N VAL A 87 -30.73 -13.78 -16.97
CA VAL A 87 -29.70 -14.21 -16.03
C VAL A 87 -28.35 -13.89 -16.59
N PHE A 88 -27.52 -13.23 -15.75
CA PHE A 88 -26.09 -13.05 -16.00
C PHE A 88 -25.35 -13.89 -14.97
N VAL A 89 -24.49 -14.78 -15.43
CA VAL A 89 -23.67 -15.64 -14.59
C VAL A 89 -22.23 -15.63 -15.09
N GLY A 90 -21.28 -15.59 -14.17
CA GLY A 90 -19.88 -15.53 -14.55
C GLY A 90 -18.91 -15.60 -13.38
N SER A 91 -17.70 -15.12 -13.61
CA SER A 91 -16.65 -15.07 -12.59
C SER A 91 -16.64 -13.77 -11.77
N GLY A 92 -17.24 -12.70 -12.29
CA GLY A 92 -17.20 -11.34 -11.70
C GLY A 92 -18.08 -11.16 -10.47
N ASN A 93 -17.48 -10.85 -9.32
CA ASN A 93 -18.21 -10.38 -8.14
C ASN A 93 -18.78 -8.96 -8.34
N CYS A 94 -19.70 -8.52 -7.46
CA CYS A 94 -20.19 -7.15 -7.46
C CYS A 94 -19.17 -6.19 -6.85
N THR A 95 -18.07 -6.00 -7.55
CA THR A 95 -16.95 -5.16 -7.16
C THR A 95 -16.45 -4.37 -8.36
N ASP A 96 -15.68 -3.31 -8.14
CA ASP A 96 -15.01 -2.57 -9.22
C ASP A 96 -14.18 -3.50 -10.13
N GLY A 97 -13.39 -4.39 -9.52
CA GLY A 97 -12.64 -5.41 -10.24
C GLY A 97 -13.56 -6.32 -11.07
N GLY A 98 -14.56 -6.94 -10.44
CA GLY A 98 -15.42 -7.93 -11.09
C GLY A 98 -16.38 -7.36 -12.13
N LEU A 99 -16.67 -6.05 -12.11
CA LEU A 99 -17.55 -5.38 -13.07
C LEU A 99 -16.81 -4.72 -14.24
N ASP A 100 -15.52 -4.33 -14.05
CA ASP A 100 -14.80 -3.52 -15.03
C ASP A 100 -13.31 -3.87 -15.18
N LYS A 101 -12.54 -4.05 -14.09
CA LYS A 101 -11.07 -4.02 -14.14
C LYS A 101 -10.39 -5.38 -14.28
N ASN A 102 -11.00 -6.45 -13.81
CA ASN A 102 -10.40 -7.79 -13.85
C ASN A 102 -10.64 -8.45 -15.21
N ILE A 103 -9.86 -9.51 -15.47
CA ILE A 103 -10.14 -10.44 -16.55
C ILE A 103 -11.24 -11.39 -16.07
N GLU A 104 -12.46 -11.18 -16.53
CA GLU A 104 -13.64 -11.92 -16.13
C GLU A 104 -14.30 -12.57 -17.35
N ILE A 105 -15.04 -13.64 -17.13
CA ILE A 105 -15.87 -14.30 -18.14
C ILE A 105 -17.29 -14.41 -17.61
N GLY A 106 -18.26 -14.18 -18.49
CA GLY A 106 -19.68 -14.31 -18.14
C GLY A 106 -20.56 -14.62 -19.34
N ALA A 107 -21.76 -15.06 -19.04
CA ALA A 107 -22.80 -15.32 -20.03
C ALA A 107 -24.10 -14.64 -19.64
N LYS A 108 -24.78 -14.07 -20.63
CA LYS A 108 -26.19 -13.69 -20.54
C LYS A 108 -27.04 -14.85 -21.04
N ILE A 109 -28.03 -15.27 -20.26
CA ILE A 109 -28.92 -16.41 -20.57
C ILE A 109 -30.34 -15.90 -20.48
N ASP A 110 -31.09 -16.06 -21.57
CA ASP A 110 -32.49 -15.65 -21.72
C ASP A 110 -33.44 -16.88 -21.86
N GLU A 111 -32.87 -18.08 -21.75
CA GLU A 111 -33.67 -19.32 -21.81
C GLU A 111 -34.58 -19.42 -20.58
N ARG A 112 -35.89 -19.53 -20.81
CA ARG A 112 -36.92 -19.39 -19.79
C ARG A 112 -36.76 -20.37 -18.62
N ASN A 113 -36.57 -21.65 -18.89
CA ASN A 113 -36.46 -22.67 -17.84
C ASN A 113 -35.21 -22.49 -16.99
N PHE A 114 -34.08 -22.06 -17.60
CA PHE A 114 -32.88 -21.73 -16.86
C PHE A 114 -33.09 -20.51 -15.94
N CYS A 115 -33.75 -19.47 -16.44
CA CYS A 115 -34.03 -18.26 -15.68
C CYS A 115 -34.97 -18.57 -14.48
N GLU A 116 -36.05 -19.35 -14.70
CA GLU A 116 -36.98 -19.73 -13.65
C GLU A 116 -36.28 -20.60 -12.58
N LYS A 117 -35.47 -21.59 -12.97
CA LYS A 117 -34.67 -22.40 -12.03
C LYS A 117 -33.61 -21.61 -11.28
N SER A 118 -33.01 -20.61 -11.91
CA SER A 118 -32.07 -19.73 -11.25
C SER A 118 -32.72 -18.89 -10.15
N LEU A 119 -33.93 -18.38 -10.40
CA LEU A 119 -34.70 -17.67 -9.42
C LEU A 119 -35.20 -18.61 -8.28
N GLU A 120 -35.63 -19.83 -8.60
CA GLU A 120 -35.95 -20.84 -7.60
C GLU A 120 -34.77 -21.16 -6.69
N TRP A 121 -33.56 -21.31 -7.27
CA TRP A 121 -32.33 -21.50 -6.53
C TRP A 121 -32.03 -20.33 -5.61
N TYR A 122 -32.15 -19.08 -6.13
CA TYR A 122 -31.98 -17.87 -5.32
C TYR A 122 -32.91 -17.88 -4.11
N ASN A 123 -34.21 -18.07 -4.34
CA ASN A 123 -35.23 -18.06 -3.29
C ASN A 123 -35.00 -19.19 -2.25
N ALA A 124 -34.64 -20.38 -2.68
CA ALA A 124 -34.33 -21.52 -1.79
C ALA A 124 -33.07 -21.23 -0.93
N THR A 125 -32.07 -20.57 -1.52
CA THR A 125 -30.85 -20.21 -0.80
C THR A 125 -31.09 -19.05 0.17
N ASN A 126 -31.85 -18.05 -0.26
CA ASN A 126 -32.21 -16.86 0.57
C ASN A 126 -32.98 -17.26 1.84
N LYS A 127 -33.85 -18.26 1.79
CA LYS A 127 -34.55 -18.78 2.98
C LYS A 127 -33.63 -19.26 4.10
N ASN A 128 -32.40 -19.66 3.76
CA ASN A 128 -31.39 -20.14 4.71
C ASN A 128 -30.37 -19.03 5.09
N ALA A 129 -30.54 -17.84 4.55
CA ALA A 129 -29.67 -16.71 4.80
C ALA A 129 -30.14 -15.92 6.06
N ARG A 130 -29.26 -15.08 6.57
CA ARG A 130 -29.49 -14.31 7.79
C ARG A 130 -29.69 -12.83 7.49
N ILE A 131 -30.51 -12.19 8.29
CA ILE A 131 -30.65 -10.73 8.30
C ILE A 131 -29.33 -10.10 8.75
N ILE A 132 -28.99 -8.96 8.20
CA ILE A 132 -27.87 -8.16 8.65
C ILE A 132 -28.31 -7.41 9.93
N THR A 133 -27.56 -7.55 11.01
CA THR A 133 -27.84 -6.86 12.29
C THR A 133 -26.65 -6.02 12.71
N GLU A 134 -26.88 -5.01 13.56
CA GLU A 134 -25.82 -4.14 14.07
C GLU A 134 -24.75 -4.95 14.84
N ASP A 135 -25.15 -5.89 15.70
CA ASP A 135 -24.23 -6.74 16.45
C ASP A 135 -23.33 -7.58 15.54
N PHE A 136 -23.91 -8.09 14.45
CA PHE A 136 -23.12 -8.78 13.42
C PHE A 136 -22.14 -7.83 12.77
N LEU A 137 -22.53 -6.63 12.38
CA LEU A 137 -21.67 -5.66 11.71
C LEU A 137 -20.48 -5.26 12.58
N LEU A 138 -20.69 -4.96 13.86
CA LEU A 138 -19.63 -4.62 14.80
C LEU A 138 -18.57 -5.74 14.90
N SER A 139 -19.02 -6.98 14.98
CA SER A 139 -18.12 -8.15 15.03
C SER A 139 -17.41 -8.38 13.69
N TYR A 140 -18.10 -8.16 12.59
CA TYR A 140 -17.59 -8.38 11.26
C TYR A 140 -16.55 -7.32 10.83
N GLU A 141 -16.68 -6.08 11.28
CA GLU A 141 -15.72 -5.00 11.00
C GLU A 141 -14.29 -5.33 11.48
N VAL A 142 -14.19 -5.95 12.65
CA VAL A 142 -12.90 -6.42 13.20
C VAL A 142 -12.32 -7.53 12.31
N LEU A 143 -13.16 -8.50 11.94
CA LEU A 143 -12.76 -9.61 11.07
C LEU A 143 -12.35 -9.11 9.68
N PHE A 144 -13.06 -8.12 9.14
CA PHE A 144 -12.81 -7.54 7.83
C PHE A 144 -11.42 -6.87 7.77
N LYS A 145 -11.03 -6.08 8.78
CA LYS A 145 -9.70 -5.48 8.86
C LYS A 145 -8.61 -6.55 8.79
N ASN A 146 -8.72 -7.58 9.61
CA ASN A 146 -7.74 -8.66 9.67
C ASN A 146 -7.64 -9.46 8.35
N ARG A 147 -8.76 -9.60 7.62
CA ARG A 147 -8.78 -10.26 6.30
C ARG A 147 -8.15 -9.39 5.23
N LYS A 148 -8.44 -8.09 5.24
CA LYS A 148 -7.87 -7.15 4.27
C LYS A 148 -6.36 -7.07 4.37
N GLU A 149 -5.82 -7.10 5.58
CA GLU A 149 -4.38 -7.17 5.82
C GLU A 149 -3.76 -8.47 5.28
N ARG A 150 -4.41 -9.62 5.52
CA ARG A 150 -3.94 -10.91 4.98
C ARG A 150 -3.91 -10.94 3.47
N ILE A 151 -4.98 -10.49 2.79
CA ILE A 151 -5.05 -10.44 1.32
C ILE A 151 -3.97 -9.49 0.76
N LYS A 152 -3.71 -8.36 1.42
CA LYS A 152 -2.65 -7.45 1.02
C LYS A 152 -1.28 -8.11 1.10
N ASN A 153 -1.03 -8.87 2.17
CA ASN A 153 0.22 -9.61 2.34
C ASN A 153 0.37 -10.71 1.27
N ASP A 154 -0.69 -11.48 1.00
CA ASP A 154 -0.71 -12.50 -0.05
C ASP A 154 -0.44 -11.89 -1.44
N GLN A 155 -1.03 -10.72 -1.74
CA GLN A 155 -0.79 -10.01 -3.00
C GLN A 155 0.66 -9.49 -3.10
N GLN A 156 1.24 -9.03 -2.01
CA GLN A 156 2.65 -8.63 -1.98
C GLN A 156 3.58 -9.83 -2.18
N GLU A 157 3.27 -10.98 -1.56
CA GLU A 157 4.02 -12.23 -1.78
C GLU A 157 3.94 -12.68 -3.26
N LEU A 158 2.77 -12.56 -3.89
CA LEU A 158 2.59 -12.86 -5.30
C LEU A 158 3.35 -11.86 -6.21
N GLN A 159 3.31 -10.56 -5.89
CA GLN A 159 4.09 -9.57 -6.63
C GLN A 159 5.59 -9.86 -6.58
N ILE A 160 6.11 -10.32 -5.44
CA ILE A 160 7.50 -10.72 -5.29
C ILE A 160 7.81 -11.95 -6.16
N LEU A 161 6.89 -12.92 -6.22
CA LEU A 161 7.03 -14.13 -7.05
C LEU A 161 7.04 -13.84 -8.56
N PHE A 162 6.27 -12.84 -8.98
CA PHE A 162 6.09 -12.50 -10.40
C PHE A 162 6.81 -11.22 -10.84
N SER A 163 7.59 -10.58 -9.96
CA SER A 163 8.44 -9.43 -10.32
C SER A 163 9.65 -9.82 -11.18
N GLU A 164 9.49 -10.77 -12.09
CA GLU A 164 10.55 -11.35 -12.91
C GLU A 164 11.02 -10.49 -14.09
N GLU A 165 10.59 -9.23 -14.22
CA GLU A 165 11.08 -8.37 -15.33
C GLU A 165 12.34 -7.57 -15.02
N ILE A 166 12.83 -7.60 -13.79
CA ILE A 166 14.19 -7.15 -13.50
C ILE A 166 15.06 -8.41 -13.46
N THR A 167 15.97 -8.58 -14.41
CA THR A 167 16.94 -9.67 -14.38
C THR A 167 17.52 -9.75 -12.96
N PRO A 168 17.26 -10.83 -12.20
CA PRO A 168 17.70 -10.88 -10.81
C PRO A 168 19.20 -10.63 -10.78
N ILE A 169 19.64 -9.68 -9.96
CA ILE A 169 21.07 -9.43 -9.77
C ILE A 169 21.68 -10.74 -9.29
N ASN A 170 22.56 -11.32 -10.10
CA ASN A 170 23.23 -12.54 -9.73
C ASN A 170 24.40 -12.23 -8.80
N LEU A 171 24.14 -12.27 -7.48
CA LEU A 171 25.14 -11.99 -6.45
C LEU A 171 26.36 -12.90 -6.54
N GLU A 172 26.27 -14.08 -7.20
CA GLU A 172 27.40 -14.99 -7.40
C GLU A 172 28.44 -14.43 -8.37
N LYS A 173 28.05 -13.51 -9.25
CA LYS A 173 28.92 -12.89 -10.24
C LYS A 173 29.58 -11.59 -9.78
N ILE A 174 29.22 -11.10 -8.59
CA ILE A 174 29.68 -9.83 -8.05
C ILE A 174 30.95 -10.07 -7.20
N ASP A 175 31.99 -9.25 -7.45
CA ASP A 175 33.15 -9.16 -6.57
C ASP A 175 32.87 -8.25 -5.37
N PHE A 176 32.65 -8.86 -4.22
CA PHE A 176 32.43 -8.17 -2.96
C PHE A 176 33.70 -7.83 -2.17
N THR A 177 34.90 -8.10 -2.71
CA THR A 177 36.18 -7.96 -1.98
C THR A 177 36.34 -6.58 -1.37
N ASN A 178 36.09 -5.52 -2.13
CA ASN A 178 36.20 -4.13 -1.70
C ASN A 178 34.90 -3.50 -1.22
N GLN A 179 33.77 -4.18 -1.36
CA GLN A 179 32.46 -3.66 -0.98
C GLN A 179 32.29 -3.62 0.54
N PHE A 180 31.62 -2.57 1.03
CA PHE A 180 31.29 -2.43 2.45
C PHE A 180 30.23 -3.45 2.89
N PHE A 181 29.15 -3.56 2.13
CA PHE A 181 28.19 -4.64 2.30
C PHE A 181 28.67 -5.85 1.53
N LYS A 182 28.72 -6.98 2.20
CA LYS A 182 29.13 -8.27 1.62
C LYS A 182 27.90 -9.02 1.11
N LYS A 183 28.13 -10.06 0.30
CA LYS A 183 27.10 -10.90 -0.30
C LYS A 183 26.04 -11.37 0.70
N GLU A 184 26.47 -11.85 1.86
CA GLU A 184 25.57 -12.32 2.92
C GLU A 184 24.58 -11.26 3.43
N HIS A 185 24.93 -9.96 3.32
CA HIS A 185 24.04 -8.88 3.75
C HIS A 185 22.84 -8.71 2.79
N PHE A 186 23.03 -8.95 1.49
CA PHE A 186 21.95 -8.94 0.49
C PHE A 186 21.15 -10.24 0.54
N GLN A 187 21.83 -11.38 0.69
CA GLN A 187 21.21 -12.70 0.82
C GLN A 187 20.30 -12.84 2.04
N ALA A 188 20.44 -12.00 3.06
CA ALA A 188 19.54 -11.94 4.21
C ALA A 188 18.08 -11.61 3.86
N PHE A 189 17.83 -11.08 2.64
CA PHE A 189 16.53 -10.69 2.11
C PHE A 189 16.11 -11.49 0.86
N GLU A 190 16.83 -12.54 0.48
CA GLU A 190 16.47 -13.38 -0.66
C GLU A 190 15.33 -14.35 -0.37
N GLY A 191 14.55 -14.64 -1.39
CA GLY A 191 13.50 -15.66 -1.35
C GLY A 191 12.46 -15.40 -0.23
N ARG A 192 12.26 -16.39 0.64
CA ARG A 192 11.30 -16.31 1.75
C ARG A 192 11.89 -15.78 3.06
N LYS A 193 13.16 -15.42 3.10
CA LYS A 193 13.83 -14.93 4.32
C LYS A 193 13.17 -13.67 4.93
N PRO A 194 12.61 -12.73 4.14
CA PRO A 194 11.86 -11.60 4.71
C PRO A 194 10.70 -12.01 5.63
N PHE A 195 10.08 -13.15 5.37
CA PHE A 195 8.94 -13.69 6.14
C PHE A 195 9.35 -14.75 7.16
N ASP A 196 10.61 -15.21 7.10
CA ASP A 196 11.11 -16.27 7.97
C ASP A 196 11.50 -15.73 9.35
N ARG A 197 10.89 -16.33 10.39
CA ARG A 197 11.13 -16.01 11.81
C ARG A 197 12.14 -16.95 12.50
N SER A 198 12.77 -17.84 11.73
CA SER A 198 13.75 -18.78 12.27
C SER A 198 14.92 -18.05 12.94
N PRO A 199 15.56 -18.64 13.94
CA PRO A 199 16.77 -18.09 14.55
C PRO A 199 17.86 -17.80 13.52
N GLN A 200 18.00 -18.65 12.50
CA GLN A 200 18.98 -18.49 11.43
C GLN A 200 18.74 -17.22 10.62
N SER A 201 17.53 -17.01 10.11
CA SER A 201 17.19 -15.81 9.34
C SER A 201 17.26 -14.53 10.19
N ASN A 202 16.93 -14.61 11.47
CA ASN A 202 17.12 -13.50 12.42
C ASN A 202 18.61 -13.18 12.61
N GLU A 203 19.49 -14.19 12.71
CA GLU A 203 20.92 -14.00 12.81
C GLU A 203 21.52 -13.37 11.56
N GLU A 204 21.11 -13.81 10.37
CA GLU A 204 21.54 -13.24 9.10
C GLU A 204 21.16 -11.75 9.02
N ARG A 205 19.93 -11.39 9.34
CA ARG A 205 19.49 -9.99 9.40
C ARG A 205 20.22 -9.18 10.48
N GLN A 206 20.58 -9.81 11.59
CA GLN A 206 21.38 -9.15 12.62
C GLN A 206 22.80 -8.80 12.13
N LYS A 207 23.39 -9.59 11.23
CA LYS A 207 24.68 -9.25 10.58
C LYS A 207 24.53 -7.95 9.76
N VAL A 208 23.44 -7.83 8.99
CA VAL A 208 23.13 -6.59 8.24
C VAL A 208 23.02 -5.40 9.20
N ARG A 209 22.28 -5.56 10.29
CA ARG A 209 22.10 -4.53 11.32
C ARG A 209 23.42 -4.08 11.91
N ASN A 210 24.30 -5.02 12.25
CA ASN A 210 25.63 -4.73 12.78
C ASN A 210 26.49 -3.96 11.76
N GLN A 211 26.36 -4.29 10.47
CA GLN A 211 27.08 -3.56 9.42
C GLN A 211 26.57 -2.12 9.26
N LEU A 212 25.28 -1.89 9.42
CA LEU A 212 24.70 -0.54 9.44
C LEU A 212 25.15 0.29 10.67
N TYR A 213 25.36 -0.32 11.82
CA TYR A 213 26.01 0.37 12.96
C TYR A 213 27.44 0.80 12.63
N ARG A 214 28.23 -0.06 11.99
CA ARG A 214 29.58 0.31 11.53
C ARG A 214 29.54 1.47 10.52
N LEU A 215 28.50 1.52 9.68
CA LEU A 215 28.27 2.67 8.78
C LEU A 215 27.92 3.92 9.58
N HIS A 216 27.04 3.80 10.57
CA HIS A 216 26.67 4.90 11.48
C HIS A 216 27.90 5.54 12.13
N ASP A 217 28.82 4.74 12.68
CA ASP A 217 30.05 5.21 13.29
C ASP A 217 30.93 6.03 12.35
N LYS A 218 30.89 5.74 11.04
CA LYS A 218 31.63 6.49 10.00
C LYS A 218 30.90 7.75 9.54
N VAL A 219 29.55 7.71 9.47
CA VAL A 219 28.72 8.78 8.89
C VAL A 219 28.41 9.88 9.90
N LEU A 220 28.11 9.53 11.17
CA LEU A 220 27.70 10.49 12.19
C LEU A 220 28.71 11.62 12.43
N PRO A 221 30.03 11.36 12.56
CA PRO A 221 31.02 12.45 12.72
C PRO A 221 31.00 13.42 11.53
N LYS A 222 30.80 12.90 10.30
CA LYS A 222 30.74 13.74 9.09
C LYS A 222 29.46 14.58 9.06
N ILE A 223 28.31 14.05 9.45
CA ILE A 223 27.05 14.82 9.61
C ILE A 223 27.26 15.96 10.62
N LYS A 224 27.86 15.67 11.77
CA LYS A 224 28.14 16.67 12.80
C LYS A 224 29.10 17.77 12.29
N ALA A 225 30.13 17.41 11.52
CA ALA A 225 31.07 18.37 10.92
C ALA A 225 30.40 19.30 9.90
N LYS A 226 29.39 18.83 9.15
CA LYS A 226 28.59 19.66 8.23
C LYS A 226 27.63 20.62 8.93
N LYS A 227 27.43 20.49 10.25
CA LYS A 227 26.49 21.28 11.05
C LYS A 227 25.05 21.26 10.54
N TRP A 228 24.65 20.19 9.85
CA TRP A 228 23.28 19.99 9.45
C TRP A 228 22.39 19.78 10.67
N LYS A 229 21.16 20.27 10.61
CA LYS A 229 20.15 20.03 11.66
C LYS A 229 19.54 18.61 11.51
N LEU A 230 20.42 17.62 11.42
CA LEU A 230 20.08 16.20 11.37
C LEU A 230 20.61 15.53 12.63
N ALA A 231 19.73 14.86 13.32
CA ALA A 231 20.02 14.04 14.49
C ALA A 231 19.79 12.57 14.22
N GLU A 232 20.35 11.74 15.07
CA GLU A 232 20.02 10.32 15.10
C GLU A 232 18.52 10.15 15.36
N HIS A 233 17.84 9.50 14.44
CA HIS A 233 16.40 9.38 14.44
C HIS A 233 15.97 8.07 15.09
N TYR A 234 16.09 7.98 16.42
CA TYR A 234 15.85 6.77 17.19
C TYR A 234 14.40 6.30 17.15
N THR A 235 14.22 5.04 16.80
CA THR A 235 13.05 4.26 17.20
C THR A 235 13.40 3.48 18.46
N SER A 236 12.79 3.79 19.59
CA SER A 236 12.98 3.09 20.87
C SER A 236 14.41 3.07 21.42
N ASN A 237 15.28 3.95 21.16
CA ASN A 237 16.71 4.03 21.50
C ASN A 237 17.67 3.42 20.47
N ASP A 238 17.19 3.10 19.27
CA ASP A 238 17.99 2.45 18.27
C ASP A 238 18.01 3.25 16.97
N ILE A 239 19.21 3.45 16.40
CA ILE A 239 19.40 4.18 15.15
C ILE A 239 19.20 3.31 13.91
N VAL A 240 19.27 2.00 14.06
CA VAL A 240 19.04 1.01 13.00
C VAL A 240 17.73 0.29 13.26
N SER A 241 16.95 0.06 12.23
CA SER A 241 15.67 -0.65 12.32
C SER A 241 15.84 -2.09 12.83
N SER A 242 14.74 -2.70 13.29
CA SER A 242 14.75 -4.06 13.82
C SER A 242 15.17 -5.08 12.75
N ALA A 243 15.93 -6.09 13.17
CA ALA A 243 16.23 -7.30 12.42
C ALA A 243 15.29 -8.47 12.77
N ILE A 244 14.38 -8.26 13.70
CA ILE A 244 13.47 -9.28 14.22
C ILE A 244 12.04 -8.86 13.94
N HIS A 245 11.22 -9.81 13.55
CA HIS A 245 9.78 -9.60 13.37
C HIS A 245 9.11 -9.09 14.64
N GLY A 246 8.21 -8.14 14.46
CA GLY A 246 7.46 -7.53 15.55
C GLY A 246 6.17 -6.90 15.03
N GLU A 247 5.41 -6.34 15.93
CA GLU A 247 4.12 -5.69 15.63
C GLU A 247 4.18 -4.66 14.51
N TYR A 248 5.32 -3.94 14.41
CA TYR A 248 5.49 -2.86 13.41
C TYR A 248 6.03 -3.32 12.06
N THR A 249 6.50 -4.55 11.93
CA THR A 249 7.11 -5.07 10.69
C THR A 249 6.09 -5.76 9.80
N ALA A 250 4.84 -5.93 10.23
CA ALA A 250 3.80 -6.71 9.56
C ALA A 250 4.28 -8.12 9.12
N ASN A 251 5.26 -8.67 9.84
CA ASN A 251 5.94 -9.94 9.55
C ASN A 251 6.71 -9.97 8.22
N ASP A 252 7.06 -8.81 7.69
CA ASP A 252 7.79 -8.64 6.45
C ASP A 252 9.01 -7.73 6.71
N LEU A 253 10.20 -8.31 6.61
CA LEU A 253 11.48 -7.65 6.79
C LEU A 253 12.29 -7.69 5.50
N GLN A 254 11.82 -7.01 4.46
CA GLN A 254 12.48 -6.91 3.15
C GLN A 254 13.73 -6.03 3.16
N ALA A 255 13.93 -5.25 4.21
CA ALA A 255 15.05 -4.33 4.31
C ALA A 255 15.37 -3.96 5.77
N ILE A 256 16.59 -3.50 5.99
CA ILE A 256 17.03 -2.88 7.25
C ILE A 256 17.66 -1.52 6.90
N TRP A 257 17.43 -0.52 7.74
CA TRP A 257 17.84 0.85 7.46
C TRP A 257 18.42 1.57 8.68
N LEU A 258 19.33 2.50 8.39
CA LEU A 258 19.90 3.52 9.25
C LEU A 258 19.29 4.87 8.89
N HIS A 259 18.90 5.70 9.87
CA HIS A 259 18.15 6.92 9.57
C HIS A 259 18.47 8.13 10.48
N TYR A 260 18.36 9.33 9.88
CA TYR A 260 18.57 10.63 10.50
C TYR A 260 17.42 11.58 10.20
N GLY A 261 17.12 12.48 11.12
CA GLY A 261 16.03 13.43 10.97
C GLY A 261 15.98 14.49 12.05
N ARG A 262 14.78 14.85 12.50
CA ARG A 262 14.58 15.80 13.59
C ARG A 262 15.19 15.30 14.89
N ASP A 263 15.72 16.20 15.69
CA ASP A 263 16.17 15.88 17.03
C ASP A 263 14.99 15.66 18.02
N LYS A 264 15.31 15.10 19.19
CA LYS A 264 14.30 14.81 20.21
C LYS A 264 13.57 16.06 20.73
N LYS A 265 14.25 17.21 20.77
CA LYS A 265 13.67 18.47 21.24
C LYS A 265 12.66 19.00 20.21
N GLU A 266 13.04 18.97 18.94
CA GLU A 266 12.17 19.36 17.83
C GLU A 266 10.92 18.47 17.76
N ILE A 267 11.07 17.15 17.90
CA ILE A 267 9.95 16.21 17.88
C ILE A 267 9.00 16.48 19.05
N LYS A 268 9.52 16.65 20.26
CA LYS A 268 8.70 16.92 21.45
C LYS A 268 7.96 18.25 21.41
N ALA A 269 8.41 19.20 20.60
CA ALA A 269 7.69 20.46 20.40
C ALA A 269 6.32 20.26 19.70
N TYR A 270 6.12 19.15 18.97
CA TYR A 270 4.83 18.78 18.38
C TYR A 270 3.89 18.08 19.38
N GLY A 271 4.43 17.51 20.44
CA GLY A 271 3.66 16.86 21.49
C GLY A 271 4.47 15.87 22.34
N PRO A 272 4.08 15.64 23.59
CA PRO A 272 4.87 14.81 24.51
C PRO A 272 4.91 13.32 24.12
N LYS A 273 3.93 12.86 23.33
CA LYS A 273 3.80 11.47 22.84
C LYS A 273 4.40 11.24 21.46
N GLU A 274 4.88 12.31 20.81
CA GLU A 274 5.45 12.22 19.48
C GLU A 274 6.75 11.40 19.45
N THR A 275 6.89 10.63 18.38
CA THR A 275 8.04 9.72 18.16
C THR A 275 8.69 9.99 16.81
N PRO A 276 9.97 9.65 16.62
CA PRO A 276 10.65 9.79 15.35
C PRO A 276 9.94 9.15 14.15
N LEU A 277 9.16 8.09 14.36
CA LEU A 277 8.41 7.40 13.30
C LEU A 277 7.35 8.28 12.63
N GLY A 278 6.84 9.27 13.35
CA GLY A 278 5.85 10.24 12.84
C GLY A 278 6.40 11.24 11.83
N TYR A 279 7.70 11.24 11.57
CA TYR A 279 8.37 12.30 10.79
C TYR A 279 9.22 11.74 9.66
N MET A 280 9.39 12.56 8.61
CA MET A 280 10.27 12.25 7.49
C MET A 280 11.74 12.14 7.92
N ARG A 281 12.53 11.46 7.10
CA ARG A 281 13.93 11.15 7.43
C ARG A 281 14.80 10.93 6.20
N LEU A 282 16.09 11.22 6.35
CA LEU A 282 17.12 10.73 5.45
C LEU A 282 17.58 9.36 5.93
N GLN A 283 17.69 8.37 5.04
CA GLN A 283 18.05 7.01 5.42
C GLN A 283 18.99 6.35 4.42
N VAL A 284 19.75 5.40 4.93
CA VAL A 284 20.45 4.38 4.14
C VAL A 284 19.75 3.06 4.41
N ILE A 285 19.30 2.40 3.37
CA ILE A 285 18.52 1.17 3.45
C ILE A 285 19.17 0.09 2.58
N ILE A 286 19.20 -1.13 3.04
CA ILE A 286 19.69 -2.28 2.27
C ILE A 286 18.55 -3.25 2.00
N HIS A 287 18.41 -3.61 0.73
CA HIS A 287 17.48 -4.60 0.19
C HIS A 287 18.25 -5.80 -0.37
N LYS A 288 17.54 -6.77 -0.96
CA LYS A 288 18.14 -7.96 -1.58
C LYS A 288 19.06 -7.62 -2.78
N ASP A 289 18.85 -6.50 -3.44
CA ASP A 289 19.42 -6.16 -4.74
C ASP A 289 19.99 -4.74 -4.84
N ASN A 290 19.85 -3.92 -3.81
CA ASN A 290 20.36 -2.55 -3.82
C ASN A 290 20.65 -2.00 -2.42
N VAL A 291 21.34 -0.87 -2.40
CA VAL A 291 21.46 0.02 -1.24
C VAL A 291 20.86 1.37 -1.61
N GLY A 292 19.72 1.69 -0.99
CA GLY A 292 19.04 2.96 -1.19
C GLY A 292 19.59 4.06 -0.28
N ILE A 293 19.74 5.28 -0.82
CA ILE A 293 20.02 6.50 -0.05
C ILE A 293 18.87 7.46 -0.33
N TRP A 294 17.99 7.61 0.65
CA TRP A 294 16.66 8.17 0.43
C TRP A 294 16.27 9.28 1.40
N ASN A 295 15.57 10.28 0.91
CA ASN A 295 14.66 11.10 1.69
C ASN A 295 13.29 10.41 1.70
N ARG A 296 12.82 9.93 2.85
CA ARG A 296 11.64 9.10 2.96
C ARG A 296 10.57 9.71 3.84
N ILE A 297 9.35 9.74 3.32
CA ILE A 297 8.13 10.01 4.06
C ILE A 297 7.42 8.69 4.31
N GLY A 298 7.03 8.44 5.55
CA GLY A 298 6.39 7.18 5.96
C GLY A 298 5.00 6.99 5.35
N LYS A 299 4.51 5.75 5.33
CA LYS A 299 3.15 5.39 4.93
C LYS A 299 2.16 5.54 6.08
N ASP A 300 0.88 5.49 5.78
CA ASP A 300 -0.24 5.53 6.73
C ASP A 300 -0.16 6.77 7.64
N LYS A 301 -0.03 6.57 8.95
CA LYS A 301 0.12 7.65 9.93
C LYS A 301 1.55 8.20 10.04
N GLY A 302 2.51 7.57 9.35
CA GLY A 302 3.91 8.00 9.37
C GLY A 302 4.13 9.29 8.59
N SER A 303 4.83 10.25 9.18
CA SER A 303 5.16 11.56 8.58
C SER A 303 3.94 12.35 8.06
N GLN A 304 2.78 12.18 8.67
CA GLN A 304 1.54 12.80 8.21
C GLN A 304 1.67 14.33 8.14
N ILE A 305 2.26 14.95 9.15
CA ILE A 305 2.42 16.40 9.19
C ILE A 305 3.30 16.93 8.06
N ASP A 306 4.35 16.21 7.70
CA ASP A 306 5.25 16.58 6.60
C ASP A 306 4.55 16.38 5.23
N ARG A 307 3.77 15.31 5.09
CA ARG A 307 2.96 15.06 3.89
C ARG A 307 1.89 16.12 3.67
N ASP A 308 1.18 16.47 4.71
CA ASP A 308 0.11 17.48 4.65
C ASP A 308 0.69 18.85 4.32
N ASN A 309 1.85 19.21 4.91
CA ASN A 309 2.59 20.44 4.59
C ASN A 309 3.00 20.47 3.11
N LEU A 310 3.58 19.38 2.58
CA LEU A 310 3.94 19.28 1.17
C LEU A 310 2.72 19.47 0.27
N LYS A 311 1.63 18.72 0.50
CA LYS A 311 0.41 18.82 -0.30
C LYS A 311 -0.21 20.20 -0.26
N GLN A 312 -0.31 20.78 0.92
CA GLN A 312 -0.87 22.11 1.06
C GLN A 312 -0.07 23.12 0.22
N LYS A 313 1.25 23.12 0.35
CA LYS A 313 2.12 24.05 -0.39
C LYS A 313 2.06 23.82 -1.90
N LEU A 314 2.06 22.57 -2.35
CA LEU A 314 1.92 22.25 -3.76
C LEU A 314 0.58 22.74 -4.34
N ARG A 315 -0.51 22.75 -3.56
CA ARG A 315 -1.81 23.24 -4.02
C ARG A 315 -1.92 24.77 -4.04
N THR A 316 -1.30 25.45 -3.08
CA THR A 316 -1.61 26.86 -2.80
C THR A 316 -0.47 27.82 -3.13
N ASP A 317 0.77 27.35 -3.28
CA ASP A 317 1.94 28.20 -3.41
C ASP A 317 2.71 27.90 -4.70
N LYS A 318 2.59 28.82 -5.69
CA LYS A 318 3.27 28.70 -6.98
C LYS A 318 4.79 28.80 -6.84
N VAL A 319 5.27 29.72 -6.01
CA VAL A 319 6.73 29.92 -5.80
C VAL A 319 7.35 28.67 -5.17
N TYR A 320 6.61 28.03 -4.25
CA TYR A 320 7.04 26.77 -3.68
C TYR A 320 7.14 25.66 -4.74
N ARG A 321 6.16 25.52 -5.64
CA ARG A 321 6.19 24.52 -6.72
C ARG A 321 7.39 24.71 -7.64
N GLU A 322 7.63 25.96 -8.07
CA GLU A 322 8.78 26.32 -8.91
C GLU A 322 10.10 26.01 -8.19
N THR A 323 10.21 26.36 -6.90
CA THR A 323 11.39 26.09 -6.07
C THR A 323 11.59 24.58 -5.91
N PHE A 324 10.53 23.84 -5.64
CA PHE A 324 10.59 22.39 -5.47
C PHE A 324 11.01 21.69 -6.77
N PHE A 325 10.43 22.09 -7.90
CA PHE A 325 10.82 21.59 -9.23
C PHE A 325 12.30 21.87 -9.52
N ASN A 326 12.78 23.09 -9.27
CA ASN A 326 14.18 23.43 -9.46
C ASN A 326 15.12 22.56 -8.60
N VAL A 327 14.76 22.28 -7.35
CA VAL A 327 15.56 21.39 -6.49
C VAL A 327 15.57 19.96 -7.03
N ILE A 328 14.43 19.44 -7.48
CA ILE A 328 14.32 18.09 -8.06
C ILE A 328 15.11 17.99 -9.37
N SER A 329 14.97 18.94 -10.28
CA SER A 329 15.64 18.93 -11.59
C SER A 329 17.17 19.08 -11.50
N ASN A 330 17.69 19.58 -10.38
CA ASN A 330 19.13 19.66 -10.13
C ASN A 330 19.72 18.39 -9.48
N LEU A 331 18.88 17.38 -9.16
CA LEU A 331 19.41 16.10 -8.73
C LEU A 331 20.12 15.39 -9.90
N PRO A 332 21.23 14.70 -9.66
CA PRO A 332 21.94 13.97 -10.71
C PRO A 332 21.08 12.88 -11.37
N TYR A 333 21.51 12.46 -12.55
CA TYR A 333 20.93 11.32 -13.26
C TYR A 333 20.84 10.07 -12.38
N GLY A 334 19.71 9.34 -12.48
CA GLY A 334 19.45 8.13 -11.73
C GLY A 334 18.78 8.36 -10.37
N TYR A 335 18.50 9.62 -9.99
CA TYR A 335 17.59 9.87 -8.88
C TYR A 335 16.14 9.67 -9.31
N PHE A 336 15.32 9.20 -8.37
CA PHE A 336 13.90 8.96 -8.63
C PHE A 336 13.01 9.53 -7.52
N ILE A 337 11.75 9.71 -7.88
CA ILE A 337 10.65 9.91 -6.94
C ILE A 337 9.74 8.68 -7.03
N GLU A 338 9.50 8.03 -5.89
CA GLU A 338 8.59 6.90 -5.81
C GLU A 338 7.34 7.28 -5.04
N LEU A 339 6.18 7.04 -5.66
CA LEU A 339 4.85 7.14 -5.08
C LEU A 339 4.08 5.87 -5.38
N ASN A 340 3.38 5.33 -4.39
CA ASN A 340 2.53 4.14 -4.57
C ASN A 340 3.28 2.94 -5.19
N ASN A 341 4.56 2.76 -4.85
CA ASN A 341 5.48 1.77 -5.41
C ASN A 341 5.71 1.94 -6.93
N GLN A 342 5.55 3.14 -7.44
CA GLN A 342 5.82 3.49 -8.84
C GLN A 342 6.95 4.54 -8.87
N PRO A 343 8.19 4.13 -9.12
CA PRO A 343 9.30 5.05 -9.29
C PRO A 343 9.20 5.77 -10.62
N LYS A 344 9.56 7.05 -10.62
CA LYS A 344 9.74 7.87 -11.81
C LYS A 344 11.04 8.64 -11.66
N PHE A 345 11.92 8.56 -12.66
CA PHE A 345 13.20 9.26 -12.61
C PHE A 345 13.01 10.78 -12.71
N VAL A 346 13.89 11.53 -12.06
CA VAL A 346 13.77 12.99 -11.98
C VAL A 346 13.85 13.66 -13.35
N GLU A 347 14.62 13.09 -14.27
CA GLU A 347 14.75 13.55 -15.66
C GLU A 347 13.50 13.33 -16.53
N GLU A 348 12.53 12.56 -16.07
CA GLU A 348 11.26 12.33 -16.77
C GLU A 348 10.23 13.44 -16.51
N PHE A 349 10.51 14.37 -15.59
CA PHE A 349 9.62 15.49 -15.31
C PHE A 349 9.98 16.71 -16.18
N GLU A 350 9.20 16.96 -17.22
CA GLU A 350 9.45 18.03 -18.17
C GLU A 350 9.32 19.44 -17.59
N ASN A 351 8.44 19.60 -16.59
CA ASN A 351 8.13 20.90 -15.99
C ASN A 351 7.53 20.77 -14.58
N GLU A 352 7.37 21.92 -13.92
CA GLU A 352 6.80 22.03 -12.57
C GLU A 352 5.38 21.46 -12.47
N GLN A 353 4.57 21.65 -13.50
CA GLN A 353 3.19 21.18 -13.50
C GLN A 353 3.14 19.63 -13.50
N ALA A 354 3.92 18.98 -14.38
CA ALA A 354 3.99 17.52 -14.45
C ALA A 354 4.45 16.90 -13.12
N LEU A 355 5.46 17.50 -12.47
CA LEU A 355 5.90 17.08 -11.14
C LEU A 355 4.81 17.28 -10.08
N THR A 356 4.15 18.43 -10.09
CA THR A 356 3.09 18.76 -9.13
C THR A 356 1.90 17.80 -9.26
N GLU A 357 1.43 17.53 -10.47
CA GLU A 357 0.35 16.59 -10.75
C GLU A 357 0.71 15.19 -10.28
N PHE A 358 1.92 14.71 -10.56
CA PHE A 358 2.42 13.43 -10.08
C PHE A 358 2.41 13.37 -8.55
N LEU A 359 2.95 14.38 -7.85
CA LEU A 359 3.00 14.43 -6.40
C LEU A 359 1.61 14.51 -5.76
N LEU A 360 0.64 15.16 -6.38
CA LEU A 360 -0.73 15.27 -5.89
C LEU A 360 -1.61 14.08 -6.24
N SER A 361 -1.24 13.25 -7.24
CA SER A 361 -1.97 12.04 -7.61
C SER A 361 -1.87 10.92 -6.58
N ALA A 362 -0.89 11.00 -5.70
CA ALA A 362 -0.63 9.95 -4.72
C ALA A 362 -1.74 9.82 -3.69
N ASP A 363 -2.22 8.61 -3.52
CA ASP A 363 -2.92 8.21 -2.31
C ASP A 363 -1.89 8.01 -1.19
N PHE A 364 -2.03 8.76 -0.06
CA PHE A 364 -0.99 8.85 0.98
C PHE A 364 -0.88 7.63 1.90
N ASN A 365 -1.46 6.52 1.52
CA ASN A 365 -1.32 5.27 2.26
C ASN A 365 0.01 4.55 1.97
N GLN A 366 0.77 5.02 0.99
CA GLN A 366 2.05 4.43 0.58
C GLN A 366 3.24 5.33 0.96
N TYR A 367 4.43 4.79 0.84
CA TYR A 367 5.66 5.56 1.00
C TYR A 367 5.81 6.60 -0.11
N PHE A 368 6.42 7.73 0.26
CA PHE A 368 6.96 8.70 -0.68
C PHE A 368 8.47 8.76 -0.49
N ILE A 369 9.21 8.54 -1.56
CA ILE A 369 10.66 8.46 -1.54
C ILE A 369 11.21 9.42 -2.59
N ILE A 370 12.28 10.14 -2.27
CA ILE A 370 13.16 10.81 -3.22
C ILE A 370 14.55 10.27 -2.94
N GLY A 371 15.22 9.69 -3.92
CA GLY A 371 16.53 9.11 -3.67
C GLY A 371 17.19 8.44 -4.85
N ILE A 372 18.18 7.65 -4.54
CA ILE A 372 18.93 6.83 -5.49
C ILE A 372 19.13 5.43 -4.93
N ASP A 373 19.05 4.43 -5.80
CA ASP A 373 19.42 3.05 -5.52
C ASP A 373 20.74 2.71 -6.18
N LEU A 374 21.64 2.11 -5.42
CA LEU A 374 22.96 1.69 -5.87
C LEU A 374 23.03 0.17 -5.91
N ALA A 375 23.45 -0.38 -7.04
CA ALA A 375 23.64 -1.82 -7.19
C ALA A 375 24.71 -2.35 -6.21
N PRO A 376 24.67 -3.64 -5.80
CA PRO A 376 25.60 -4.21 -4.83
C PRO A 376 27.08 -4.08 -5.20
N ASP A 377 27.39 -4.00 -6.48
CA ASP A 377 28.74 -3.86 -7.04
C ASP A 377 29.14 -2.41 -7.36
N ASP A 378 28.27 -1.44 -7.06
CA ASP A 378 28.57 -0.04 -7.32
C ASP A 378 29.85 0.39 -6.55
N PRO A 379 30.86 0.98 -7.24
CA PRO A 379 32.13 1.39 -6.61
C PRO A 379 31.94 2.42 -5.47
N ARG A 380 30.83 3.15 -5.49
CA ARG A 380 30.45 4.11 -4.45
C ARG A 380 30.13 3.43 -3.11
N LEU A 381 29.79 2.12 -3.14
CA LEU A 381 29.52 1.30 -1.96
C LEU A 381 30.78 0.62 -1.40
N SER A 382 31.97 0.88 -1.96
CA SER A 382 33.20 0.33 -1.42
C SER A 382 33.46 0.75 0.02
N THR A 383 34.20 -0.06 0.76
CA THR A 383 34.56 0.21 2.17
C THR A 383 35.23 1.57 2.36
N GLN A 384 35.96 2.02 1.35
CA GLN A 384 36.63 3.32 1.34
C GLN A 384 35.66 4.47 1.10
N ASN A 385 34.69 4.30 0.17
CA ASN A 385 33.89 5.41 -0.35
C ASN A 385 32.54 5.57 0.35
N ILE A 386 31.97 4.51 0.91
CA ILE A 386 30.55 4.48 1.33
C ILE A 386 30.17 5.62 2.27
N ALA A 387 31.03 5.99 3.21
CA ALA A 387 30.70 7.07 4.13
C ALA A 387 30.59 8.43 3.42
N ASP A 388 31.49 8.71 2.48
CA ASP A 388 31.45 9.92 1.66
C ASP A 388 30.31 9.88 0.65
N THR A 389 30.01 8.74 0.10
CA THR A 389 28.84 8.51 -0.74
C THR A 389 27.55 8.86 -0.02
N VAL A 390 27.36 8.37 1.21
CA VAL A 390 26.19 8.72 2.03
C VAL A 390 26.10 10.23 2.30
N ILE A 391 27.21 10.85 2.67
CA ILE A 391 27.25 12.30 2.94
C ILE A 391 26.92 13.11 1.69
N THR A 392 27.52 12.78 0.55
CA THR A 392 27.26 13.47 -0.72
C THR A 392 25.79 13.36 -1.12
N ASN A 393 25.21 12.17 -1.02
CA ASN A 393 23.79 11.97 -1.35
C ASN A 393 22.85 12.67 -0.33
N PHE A 394 23.21 12.67 0.96
CA PHE A 394 22.43 13.44 1.94
C PHE A 394 22.51 14.95 1.68
N GLU A 395 23.66 15.46 1.25
CA GLU A 395 23.81 16.88 0.87
C GLU A 395 22.92 17.25 -0.32
N LEU A 396 22.82 16.39 -1.33
CA LEU A 396 21.92 16.55 -2.48
C LEU A 396 20.44 16.47 -2.09
N LEU A 397 20.09 15.59 -1.15
CA LEU A 397 18.71 15.38 -0.70
C LEU A 397 18.25 16.37 0.39
N LEU A 398 19.19 17.04 1.07
CA LEU A 398 18.86 17.96 2.18
C LEU A 398 17.92 19.11 1.76
N PRO A 399 18.07 19.74 0.57
CA PRO A 399 17.11 20.74 0.11
C PRO A 399 15.69 20.22 0.01
N THR A 400 15.49 18.99 -0.51
CA THR A 400 14.16 18.38 -0.58
C THR A 400 13.61 18.09 0.82
N TYR A 401 14.45 17.61 1.74
CA TYR A 401 14.10 17.39 3.14
C TYR A 401 13.62 18.69 3.80
N GLU A 402 14.36 19.80 3.65
CA GLU A 402 14.02 21.10 4.25
C GLU A 402 12.77 21.75 3.65
N LEU A 403 12.49 21.54 2.35
CA LEU A 403 11.27 22.02 1.69
C LEU A 403 10.02 21.27 2.15
N ILE A 404 10.10 19.96 2.31
CA ILE A 404 8.98 19.12 2.71
C ILE A 404 8.71 19.21 4.21
N LYS A 405 9.76 19.33 5.01
CA LYS A 405 9.71 19.39 6.47
C LYS A 405 8.74 20.46 6.96
N HIS A 406 7.71 20.07 7.69
CA HIS A 406 6.86 21.02 8.41
C HIS A 406 7.68 21.73 9.50
N LYS A 407 7.51 23.04 9.63
CA LYS A 407 8.18 23.86 10.66
C LYS A 407 7.10 24.49 11.53
N LEU A 408 7.22 24.31 12.85
CA LEU A 408 6.36 25.04 13.79
C LEU A 408 6.68 26.53 13.66
N VAL A 409 5.64 27.33 13.49
CA VAL A 409 5.70 28.78 13.64
C VAL A 409 5.62 29.03 15.13
N LEU A 410 6.76 29.36 15.75
CA LEU A 410 6.87 29.72 17.17
C LEU A 410 6.53 31.20 17.35
#